data_939410ed3dfd35993014fea06ea02544
#
_entry.id   939410ed3dfd35993014fea06ea02544
#
_cell.length_a   1.000
_cell.length_b   1.000
_cell.length_c   1.000
_cell.angle_alpha   90.00
_cell.angle_beta   90.00
_cell.angle_gamma   90.00
#
_symmetry.space_group_name_H-M   'P 1'
#
loop_
_entity.id
_entity.type
_entity.pdbx_description
1 polymer ?
#
loop_
_entity_poly.entity_id
_entity_poly.type
_entity_poly.pdbx_seq_one_letter_code
_entity_poly.pdbx_strand_id
1 'polypeptide(L)'
;MTKKRVFSGIQPTGTIHLGNYLGAVKNWVDSQERYENIFCVVNSHAITIKQDPKQLAQKTYELAAMLLACGIDTKKSSLFIQSQIDEHAALAWILDCNIPMGDMSRITQFKDKSAKNPKNINVGLFNYPALMAADILLYQVDGVPVGEDQKQHLELTRD
;
A
#
# COMPACT_ATOMS: atom_id res chain seq x y z
N MET A 1 -7.12 -7.72 26.67
CA MET A 1 -7.11 -8.26 25.30
C MET A 1 -6.15 -7.41 24.47
N THR A 2 -5.27 -8.03 23.70
CA THR A 2 -4.40 -7.32 22.74
C THR A 2 -5.26 -6.71 21.64
N LYS A 3 -4.96 -5.46 21.24
CA LYS A 3 -5.63 -4.82 20.10
C LYS A 3 -5.34 -5.62 18.83
N LYS A 4 -6.32 -5.70 17.92
CA LYS A 4 -6.09 -6.25 16.57
C LYS A 4 -5.19 -5.32 15.78
N ARG A 5 -4.26 -5.91 15.01
CA ARG A 5 -3.33 -5.18 14.16
C ARG A 5 -3.96 -4.91 12.79
N VAL A 6 -3.87 -3.68 12.33
CA VAL A 6 -4.46 -3.23 11.06
C VAL A 6 -3.41 -2.50 10.25
N PHE A 7 -3.21 -2.92 8.99
CA PHE A 7 -2.32 -2.25 8.05
C PHE A 7 -3.11 -1.40 7.07
N SER A 8 -2.62 -0.20 6.78
CA SER A 8 -3.19 0.68 5.77
C SER A 8 -2.08 1.39 5.00
N GLY A 9 -2.11 1.27 3.67
CA GLY A 9 -1.15 1.90 2.77
C GLY A 9 -1.78 3.01 1.93
N ILE A 10 -1.01 4.07 1.67
CA ILE A 10 -1.40 5.14 0.77
C ILE A 10 -0.23 5.52 -0.14
N GLN A 11 -0.49 5.61 -1.45
CA GLN A 11 0.52 6.00 -2.42
C GLN A 11 0.73 7.52 -2.42
N PRO A 12 1.98 8.01 -2.52
CA PRO A 12 2.28 9.45 -2.64
C PRO A 12 2.10 9.94 -4.09
N THR A 13 0.97 9.58 -4.71
CA THR A 13 0.62 9.94 -6.08
C THR A 13 -0.60 10.85 -6.10
N GLY A 14 -0.55 11.90 -6.94
CA GLY A 14 -1.62 12.88 -6.99
C GLY A 14 -1.59 13.88 -5.83
N THR A 15 -2.62 14.72 -5.75
CA THR A 15 -2.83 15.65 -4.64
C THR A 15 -3.90 15.08 -3.72
N ILE A 16 -3.64 15.02 -2.42
CA ILE A 16 -4.68 14.64 -1.46
C ILE A 16 -5.75 15.72 -1.48
N HIS A 17 -6.98 15.29 -1.67
CA HIS A 17 -8.17 16.14 -1.66
C HIS A 17 -9.13 15.69 -0.55
N LEU A 18 -10.17 16.50 -0.33
CA LEU A 18 -11.16 16.27 0.72
C LEU A 18 -11.76 14.86 0.68
N GLY A 19 -11.94 14.28 -0.52
CA GLY A 19 -12.44 12.90 -0.67
C GLY A 19 -11.50 11.85 -0.11
N ASN A 20 -10.17 12.00 -0.25
CA ASN A 20 -9.19 11.11 0.35
C ASN A 20 -9.21 11.24 1.89
N TYR A 21 -9.33 12.46 2.39
CA TYR A 21 -9.43 12.71 3.82
C TYR A 21 -10.68 12.04 4.41
N LEU A 22 -11.85 12.31 3.86
CA LEU A 22 -13.12 11.76 4.38
C LEU A 22 -13.23 10.24 4.16
N GLY A 23 -12.74 9.74 3.04
CA GLY A 23 -12.87 8.32 2.67
C GLY A 23 -11.88 7.40 3.40
N ALA A 24 -10.70 7.89 3.75
CA ALA A 24 -9.65 7.06 4.34
C ALA A 24 -9.04 7.68 5.61
N VAL A 25 -8.39 8.86 5.50
CA VAL A 25 -7.55 9.39 6.58
C VAL A 25 -8.33 9.64 7.87
N LYS A 26 -9.55 10.19 7.78
CA LYS A 26 -10.43 10.38 8.94
C LYS A 26 -10.70 9.05 9.66
N ASN A 27 -11.01 8.00 8.92
CA ASN A 27 -11.26 6.67 9.49
C ASN A 27 -10.00 6.10 10.16
N TRP A 28 -8.82 6.38 9.62
CA TRP A 28 -7.54 5.99 10.21
C TRP A 28 -7.31 6.68 11.55
N VAL A 29 -7.54 8.00 11.60
CA VAL A 29 -7.44 8.79 12.84
C VAL A 29 -8.40 8.25 13.90
N ASP A 30 -9.66 8.03 13.54
CA ASP A 30 -10.70 7.52 14.45
C ASP A 30 -10.42 6.07 14.93
N SER A 31 -9.63 5.31 14.19
CA SER A 31 -9.31 3.91 14.49
C SER A 31 -8.20 3.72 15.52
N GLN A 32 -7.37 4.75 15.77
CA GLN A 32 -6.14 4.64 16.58
C GLN A 32 -6.38 4.19 18.02
N GLU A 33 -7.54 4.49 18.59
CA GLU A 33 -7.87 4.03 19.94
C GLU A 33 -8.28 2.56 19.98
N ARG A 34 -8.78 2.01 18.87
CA ARG A 34 -9.37 0.67 18.80
C ARG A 34 -8.40 -0.41 18.35
N TYR A 35 -7.46 -0.04 17.48
CA TYR A 35 -6.55 -0.96 16.81
C TYR A 35 -5.08 -0.61 17.03
N GLU A 36 -4.20 -1.60 16.87
CA GLU A 36 -2.78 -1.39 16.65
C GLU A 36 -2.58 -1.08 15.15
N ASN A 37 -2.59 0.21 14.82
CA ASN A 37 -2.52 0.62 13.41
C ASN A 37 -1.09 0.75 12.92
N ILE A 38 -0.88 0.28 11.70
CA ILE A 38 0.36 0.41 10.92
C ILE A 38 0.01 1.17 9.65
N PHE A 39 0.47 2.42 9.54
CA PHE A 39 0.26 3.27 8.38
C PHE A 39 1.54 3.34 7.56
N CYS A 40 1.43 3.12 6.27
CA CYS A 40 2.56 3.08 5.36
C CYS A 40 2.35 4.02 4.17
N VAL A 41 3.33 4.89 3.93
CA VAL A 41 3.43 5.62 2.66
C VAL A 41 4.09 4.69 1.65
N VAL A 42 3.27 4.07 0.78
CA VAL A 42 3.70 2.99 -0.14
C VAL A 42 4.30 3.55 -1.43
N ASN A 43 5.46 4.18 -1.30
CA ASN A 43 6.16 4.83 -2.40
C ASN A 43 6.79 3.84 -3.41
N SER A 44 7.09 2.61 -3.02
CA SER A 44 7.55 1.56 -3.94
C SER A 44 6.44 1.13 -4.91
N HIS A 45 5.16 1.13 -4.48
CA HIS A 45 4.05 0.93 -5.40
C HIS A 45 3.89 2.05 -6.43
N ALA A 46 4.29 3.27 -6.07
CA ALA A 46 4.18 4.42 -6.96
C ALA A 46 5.10 4.31 -8.19
N ILE A 47 6.25 3.63 -8.08
CA ILE A 47 7.21 3.48 -9.19
C ILE A 47 6.80 2.45 -10.25
N THR A 48 5.70 1.71 -10.04
CA THR A 48 5.09 0.87 -11.08
C THR A 48 4.63 1.70 -12.30
N ILE A 49 4.49 2.99 -12.12
CA ILE A 49 4.26 3.99 -13.17
C ILE A 49 5.44 4.96 -13.14
N LYS A 50 5.93 5.37 -14.32
CA LYS A 50 7.06 6.30 -14.41
C LYS A 50 6.81 7.57 -13.61
N GLN A 51 7.71 7.87 -12.69
CA GLN A 51 7.70 9.05 -11.82
C GLN A 51 8.97 9.88 -12.04
N ASP A 52 8.89 11.17 -11.79
CA ASP A 52 10.08 11.99 -11.55
C ASP A 52 10.61 11.70 -10.15
N PRO A 53 11.88 11.28 -9.98
CA PRO A 53 12.39 10.85 -8.67
C PRO A 53 12.37 11.97 -7.61
N LYS A 54 12.64 13.21 -8.01
CA LYS A 54 12.66 14.36 -7.07
C LYS A 54 11.24 14.68 -6.60
N GLN A 55 10.28 14.69 -7.53
CA GLN A 55 8.89 14.92 -7.20
C GLN A 55 8.31 13.78 -6.35
N LEU A 56 8.65 12.52 -6.64
CA LEU A 56 8.21 11.39 -5.84
C LEU A 56 8.76 11.47 -4.41
N ALA A 57 10.04 11.77 -4.24
CA ALA A 57 10.64 11.95 -2.93
C ALA A 57 9.94 13.07 -2.14
N GLN A 58 9.74 14.24 -2.76
CA GLN A 58 9.04 15.37 -2.14
C GLN A 58 7.62 14.98 -1.71
N LYS A 59 6.82 14.42 -2.63
CA LYS A 59 5.44 13.99 -2.35
C LYS A 59 5.35 12.93 -1.25
N THR A 60 6.34 12.05 -1.16
CA THR A 60 6.41 11.02 -0.11
C THR A 60 6.48 11.67 1.28
N TYR A 61 7.36 12.65 1.47
CA TYR A 61 7.47 13.35 2.74
C TYR A 61 6.30 14.30 3.00
N GLU A 62 5.81 14.99 1.97
CA GLU A 62 4.61 15.83 2.08
C GLU A 62 3.39 15.03 2.54
N LEU A 63 3.22 13.83 1.98
CA LEU A 63 2.14 12.92 2.38
C LEU A 63 2.29 12.49 3.85
N ALA A 64 3.49 12.06 4.26
CA ALA A 64 3.73 11.68 5.65
C ALA A 64 3.43 12.84 6.62
N ALA A 65 3.92 14.05 6.30
CA ALA A 65 3.65 15.26 7.09
C ALA A 65 2.14 15.60 7.15
N MET A 66 1.44 15.43 6.03
CA MET A 66 -0.01 15.66 5.97
C MET A 66 -0.79 14.66 6.83
N LEU A 67 -0.40 13.37 6.84
CA LEU A 67 -1.03 12.37 7.70
C LEU A 67 -0.88 12.73 9.19
N LEU A 68 0.31 13.20 9.59
CA LEU A 68 0.54 13.71 10.95
C LEU A 68 -0.32 14.94 11.26
N ALA A 69 -0.39 15.90 10.33
CA ALA A 69 -1.22 17.10 10.48
C ALA A 69 -2.72 16.79 10.55
N CYS A 70 -3.17 15.71 9.89
CA CYS A 70 -4.55 15.25 9.96
C CYS A 70 -4.90 14.50 11.26
N GLY A 71 -3.91 14.22 12.14
CA GLY A 71 -4.15 13.64 13.45
C GLY A 71 -3.66 12.20 13.62
N ILE A 72 -2.82 11.67 12.71
CA ILE A 72 -2.10 10.42 12.98
C ILE A 72 -1.10 10.69 14.11
N ASP A 73 -1.29 10.00 15.23
CA ASP A 73 -0.46 10.11 16.43
C ASP A 73 0.54 8.95 16.48
N THR A 74 1.82 9.25 16.32
CA THR A 74 2.90 8.25 16.33
C THR A 74 3.17 7.61 17.70
N LYS A 75 2.52 8.10 18.76
CA LYS A 75 2.51 7.43 20.07
C LYS A 75 1.47 6.31 20.15
N LYS A 76 0.48 6.31 19.25
CA LYS A 76 -0.62 5.35 19.20
C LYS A 76 -0.52 4.38 18.02
N SER A 77 0.17 4.78 16.96
CA SER A 77 0.23 4.07 15.70
C SER A 77 1.62 4.17 15.09
N SER A 78 2.02 3.19 14.30
CA SER A 78 3.24 3.27 13.49
C SER A 78 2.95 4.01 12.19
N LEU A 79 3.84 4.92 11.79
CA LEU A 79 3.83 5.58 10.47
C LEU A 79 5.23 5.53 9.89
N PHE A 80 5.37 4.99 8.67
CA PHE A 80 6.67 4.89 8.00
C PHE A 80 6.54 4.97 6.48
N ILE A 81 7.69 5.09 5.81
CA ILE A 81 7.83 5.09 4.36
C ILE A 81 8.32 3.70 3.93
N GLN A 82 7.59 3.05 3.02
CA GLN A 82 7.82 1.67 2.59
C GLN A 82 9.26 1.41 2.14
N SER A 83 9.82 2.29 1.32
CA SER A 83 11.19 2.11 0.80
C SER A 83 12.31 2.27 1.83
N GLN A 84 12.00 2.60 3.07
CA GLN A 84 12.97 2.64 4.16
C GLN A 84 13.09 1.32 4.91
N ILE A 85 12.29 0.32 4.54
CA ILE A 85 12.26 -1.02 5.11
C ILE A 85 12.47 -2.02 3.97
N ASP A 86 13.71 -2.51 3.81
CA ASP A 86 14.12 -3.36 2.70
C ASP A 86 13.40 -4.71 2.69
N GLU A 87 12.90 -5.17 3.83
CA GLU A 87 12.19 -6.43 4.01
C GLU A 87 10.91 -6.52 3.17
N HIS A 88 10.27 -5.41 2.84
CA HIS A 88 9.12 -5.39 1.92
C HIS A 88 9.52 -5.94 0.55
N ALA A 89 10.64 -5.46 -0.01
CA ALA A 89 11.13 -5.92 -1.30
C ALA A 89 11.70 -7.34 -1.22
N ALA A 90 12.39 -7.68 -0.12
CA ALA A 90 12.93 -9.01 0.10
C ALA A 90 11.83 -10.08 0.19
N LEU A 91 10.77 -9.81 0.96
CA LEU A 91 9.63 -10.73 1.06
C LEU A 91 8.85 -10.79 -0.26
N ALA A 92 8.66 -9.66 -0.95
CA ALA A 92 8.02 -9.66 -2.26
C ALA A 92 8.75 -10.57 -3.26
N TRP A 93 10.08 -10.56 -3.28
CA TRP A 93 10.86 -11.46 -4.12
C TRP A 93 10.64 -12.94 -3.78
N ILE A 94 10.57 -13.28 -2.48
CA ILE A 94 10.28 -14.64 -2.04
C ILE A 94 8.87 -15.08 -2.52
N LEU A 95 7.88 -14.19 -2.39
CA LEU A 95 6.52 -14.44 -2.86
C LEU A 95 6.45 -14.59 -4.38
N ASP A 96 7.14 -13.73 -5.14
CA ASP A 96 7.22 -13.83 -6.61
C ASP A 96 7.77 -15.19 -7.08
N CYS A 97 8.67 -15.78 -6.31
CA CYS A 97 9.21 -17.13 -6.62
C CYS A 97 8.23 -18.27 -6.27
N ASN A 98 7.17 -18.00 -5.53
CA ASN A 98 6.22 -19.02 -5.04
C ASN A 98 4.81 -18.85 -5.62
N ILE A 99 4.41 -17.64 -6.03
CA ILE A 99 3.08 -17.39 -6.62
C ILE A 99 3.03 -17.94 -8.05
N PRO A 100 2.05 -18.81 -8.39
CA PRO A 100 1.91 -19.30 -9.75
C PRO A 100 1.58 -18.17 -10.74
N MET A 101 2.24 -18.17 -11.91
CA MET A 101 1.97 -17.18 -12.98
C MET A 101 0.49 -17.09 -13.38
N GLY A 102 -0.23 -18.24 -13.29
CA GLY A 102 -1.66 -18.29 -13.60
C GLY A 102 -2.49 -17.43 -12.64
N ASP A 103 -2.14 -17.38 -11.38
CA ASP A 103 -2.85 -16.62 -10.36
C ASP A 103 -2.59 -15.12 -10.52
N MET A 104 -1.34 -14.73 -10.73
CA MET A 104 -0.98 -13.34 -11.07
C MET A 104 -1.70 -12.85 -12.33
N SER A 105 -1.81 -13.69 -13.37
CA SER A 105 -2.44 -13.32 -14.64
C SER A 105 -3.96 -13.16 -14.55
N ARG A 106 -4.60 -13.71 -13.51
CA ARG A 106 -6.06 -13.56 -13.27
C ARG A 106 -6.42 -12.24 -12.62
N ILE A 107 -5.47 -11.51 -12.07
CA ILE A 107 -5.72 -10.22 -11.42
C ILE A 107 -6.19 -9.18 -12.44
N THR A 108 -7.42 -8.73 -12.29
CA THR A 108 -8.07 -7.83 -13.26
C THR A 108 -7.44 -6.45 -13.29
N GLN A 109 -6.93 -5.94 -12.17
CA GLN A 109 -6.32 -4.62 -12.10
C GLN A 109 -5.08 -4.46 -13.00
N PHE A 110 -4.31 -5.53 -13.24
CA PHE A 110 -3.22 -5.48 -14.22
C PHE A 110 -3.76 -5.15 -15.62
N LYS A 111 -4.87 -5.80 -16.02
CA LYS A 111 -5.52 -5.57 -17.33
C LYS A 111 -6.03 -4.13 -17.45
N ASP A 112 -6.69 -3.64 -16.40
CA ASP A 112 -7.26 -2.28 -16.37
C ASP A 112 -6.17 -1.19 -16.41
N LYS A 113 -5.10 -1.35 -15.64
CA LYS A 113 -3.98 -0.41 -15.62
C LYS A 113 -3.18 -0.44 -16.92
N SER A 114 -2.97 -1.63 -17.50
CA SER A 114 -2.32 -1.81 -18.79
C SER A 114 -3.10 -1.19 -19.94
N ALA A 115 -4.43 -1.32 -19.93
CA ALA A 115 -5.31 -0.69 -20.92
C ALA A 115 -5.26 0.85 -20.83
N LYS A 116 -5.19 1.41 -19.62
CA LYS A 116 -5.10 2.86 -19.41
C LYS A 116 -3.75 3.45 -19.83
N ASN A 117 -2.67 2.66 -19.81
CA ASN A 117 -1.31 3.16 -20.08
C ASN A 117 -0.47 2.15 -20.88
N PRO A 118 -0.85 1.81 -22.12
CA PRO A 118 -0.25 0.72 -22.90
C PRO A 118 1.24 0.94 -23.22
N LYS A 119 1.73 2.18 -23.16
CA LYS A 119 3.13 2.53 -23.42
C LYS A 119 4.06 2.33 -22.22
N ASN A 120 3.52 2.10 -21.03
CA ASN A 120 4.28 2.03 -19.78
C ASN A 120 4.00 0.73 -18.99
N ILE A 121 3.76 -0.36 -19.70
CA ILE A 121 3.61 -1.67 -19.06
C ILE A 121 5.01 -2.19 -18.72
N ASN A 122 5.24 -2.43 -17.43
CA ASN A 122 6.49 -2.98 -16.92
C ASN A 122 6.23 -4.15 -15.97
N VAL A 123 7.28 -4.91 -15.64
CA VAL A 123 7.19 -6.10 -14.77
C VAL A 123 6.67 -5.72 -13.38
N GLY A 124 7.06 -4.56 -12.83
CA GLY A 124 6.57 -4.09 -11.54
C GLY A 124 5.05 -3.87 -11.52
N LEU A 125 4.45 -3.46 -12.65
CA LEU A 125 2.98 -3.37 -12.76
C LEU A 125 2.32 -4.75 -12.77
N PHE A 126 3.01 -5.80 -13.17
CA PHE A 126 2.53 -7.18 -13.09
C PHE A 126 2.72 -7.74 -11.68
N ASN A 127 3.88 -7.48 -11.05
CA ASN A 127 4.28 -8.09 -9.77
C ASN A 127 3.83 -7.31 -8.53
N TYR A 128 3.26 -6.09 -8.66
CA TYR A 128 2.89 -5.32 -7.46
C TYR A 128 1.92 -6.04 -6.50
N PRO A 129 1.09 -7.01 -6.89
CA PRO A 129 0.29 -7.78 -5.94
C PRO A 129 1.14 -8.59 -4.96
N ALA A 130 2.29 -9.11 -5.37
CA ALA A 130 3.23 -9.79 -4.48
C ALA A 130 3.86 -8.80 -3.48
N LEU A 131 4.19 -7.59 -3.91
CA LEU A 131 4.65 -6.52 -2.99
C LEU A 131 3.55 -6.14 -1.99
N MET A 132 2.29 -6.05 -2.44
CA MET A 132 1.17 -5.79 -1.52
C MET A 132 0.97 -6.93 -0.53
N ALA A 133 1.09 -8.17 -0.94
CA ALA A 133 1.06 -9.33 -0.05
C ALA A 133 2.20 -9.26 0.97
N ALA A 134 3.41 -8.89 0.54
CA ALA A 134 4.55 -8.68 1.43
C ALA A 134 4.28 -7.58 2.48
N ASP A 135 3.70 -6.44 2.06
CA ASP A 135 3.31 -5.36 2.97
C ASP A 135 2.37 -5.84 4.09
N ILE A 136 1.49 -6.78 3.79
CA ILE A 136 0.51 -7.32 4.72
C ILE A 136 1.13 -8.40 5.63
N LEU A 137 1.80 -9.36 5.03
CA LEU A 137 2.32 -10.55 5.72
C LEU A 137 3.49 -10.22 6.65
N LEU A 138 4.33 -9.25 6.28
CA LEU A 138 5.49 -8.83 7.06
C LEU A 138 5.11 -8.45 8.51
N TYR A 139 3.95 -7.86 8.69
CA TYR A 139 3.47 -7.37 10.00
C TYR A 139 2.45 -8.29 10.67
N GLN A 140 2.10 -9.42 10.06
CA GLN A 140 1.14 -10.39 10.59
C GLN A 140 -0.17 -9.69 11.05
N VAL A 141 -0.77 -8.92 10.16
CA VAL A 141 -1.94 -8.11 10.48
C VAL A 141 -3.23 -8.92 10.52
N ASP A 142 -4.16 -8.53 11.39
CA ASP A 142 -5.50 -9.13 11.49
C ASP A 142 -6.46 -8.61 10.43
N GLY A 143 -6.16 -7.43 9.85
CA GLY A 143 -7.04 -6.81 8.86
C GLY A 143 -6.40 -5.70 8.05
N VAL A 144 -6.92 -5.53 6.83
CA VAL A 144 -6.53 -4.48 5.89
C VAL A 144 -7.80 -3.83 5.35
N PRO A 145 -8.10 -2.57 5.70
CA PRO A 145 -9.25 -1.86 5.14
C PRO A 145 -8.93 -1.46 3.69
N VAL A 146 -9.64 -2.05 2.75
CA VAL A 146 -9.46 -1.81 1.31
C VAL A 146 -10.79 -1.55 0.61
N GLY A 147 -10.73 -0.89 -0.55
CA GLY A 147 -11.87 -0.81 -1.46
C GLY A 147 -12.18 -2.14 -2.14
N GLU A 148 -13.36 -2.24 -2.74
CA GLU A 148 -13.82 -3.44 -3.47
C GLU A 148 -12.83 -3.89 -4.55
N ASP A 149 -12.19 -2.94 -5.22
CA ASP A 149 -11.22 -3.17 -6.29
C ASP A 149 -9.93 -3.86 -5.83
N GLN A 150 -9.67 -3.91 -4.52
CA GLN A 150 -8.48 -4.55 -3.92
C GLN A 150 -8.78 -5.95 -3.36
N LYS A 151 -10.01 -6.43 -3.41
CA LYS A 151 -10.37 -7.73 -2.82
C LYS A 151 -9.57 -8.89 -3.40
N GLN A 152 -9.36 -8.91 -4.73
CA GLN A 152 -8.59 -9.98 -5.39
C GLN A 152 -7.13 -10.08 -4.89
N HIS A 153 -6.53 -8.94 -4.51
CA HIS A 153 -5.18 -8.93 -3.94
C HIS A 153 -5.16 -9.53 -2.53
N LEU A 154 -6.22 -9.29 -1.74
CA LEU A 154 -6.34 -9.92 -0.43
C LEU A 154 -6.58 -11.42 -0.52
N GLU A 155 -7.31 -11.88 -1.53
CA GLU A 155 -7.48 -13.32 -1.79
C GLU A 155 -6.13 -13.95 -2.14
N LEU A 156 -5.38 -13.36 -3.07
CA LEU A 156 -4.02 -13.82 -3.40
C LEU A 156 -3.09 -13.85 -2.16
N THR A 157 -3.27 -12.91 -1.24
CA THR A 157 -2.47 -12.84 -0.01
C THR A 157 -2.81 -13.96 0.98
N ARG A 158 -4.05 -14.48 0.94
CA ARG A 158 -4.52 -15.56 1.82
C ARG A 158 -4.10 -16.95 1.36
N ASP A 159 -4.00 -17.16 0.05
CA ASP A 159 -3.58 -18.40 -0.59
C ASP A 159 -2.06 -18.61 -0.46
#